data_dfaf2519ec46cfcb3bd16ac33bbc749e
#
_entry.id   dfaf2519ec46cfcb3bd16ac33bbc749e
#
_cell.length_a   1.000
_cell.length_b   1.000
_cell.length_c   1.000
_cell.angle_alpha   90.00
_cell.angle_beta   90.00
_cell.angle_gamma   90.00
#
_symmetry.space_group_name_H-M   'P 1'
#
loop_
_entity.id
_entity.type
_entity.pdbx_description
1 polymer ?
#
loop_
_entity_poly.entity_id
_entity_poly.type
_entity_poly.pdbx_seq_one_letter_code
_entity_poly.pdbx_strand_id
1 'polypeptide(L)'
;MATRVLAWLPLRRILFESPPNRSFPCRKIPSFSRPSSHHAAESPSNPHFSRQVSIAGLLLRYGFPQSQLHEFIRKNRFLMGSSPSDVEKCLGILLSLGLNQDSLFSIISSCPRTLELGFLRKWQAAFSELRLPSLSPSFVRRALEQSAKLRIEPNDLDRGVQVMKNLSLNDKAVSRVLEEMPLALMKNPFDICSRIDILKDFRLTNDEINRICHLFPGFLAYNVDSRLRPLFAELRDLDFSPEEVRKMLLNDPKLLLSMEAGELSRCIDLLNSLKCRVPVKKKILSNGRLVACTEVKLRVNCLCRHGLIRRDAFKVLFVEPRVIVYDLDDIEKKIDFLLHKLGFCIEHLIEFPDYLGVNLEKQIIPRFDVIEHLKSIGGLGFSVGLKHLVRLSRLKFYNLFVKPYPECEKIFGGSIREIKPLHPTGMWKLFKPQKFPDTEEDVKNMKLFMESLAYLLEHKETMRILNEILAPMKQMPVSKDDDILRSNVIFSSSTLPKP
;
A
#
# COMPACT_ATOMS: atom_id res chain seq x y z
N MET A 1 2.66 27.07 -20.18
CA MET A 1 3.61 26.03 -19.73
C MET A 1 2.83 24.76 -19.47
N ALA A 2 3.04 23.76 -20.31
CA ALA A 2 2.20 22.56 -20.36
C ALA A 2 2.75 21.50 -19.41
N THR A 3 1.98 21.13 -18.39
CA THR A 3 2.25 20.02 -17.46
C THR A 3 1.68 18.74 -18.06
N ARG A 4 2.55 17.80 -18.40
CA ARG A 4 2.22 16.44 -18.86
C ARG A 4 1.68 15.61 -17.70
N VAL A 5 0.42 15.23 -17.79
CA VAL A 5 -0.22 14.21 -16.95
C VAL A 5 0.15 12.85 -17.53
N LEU A 6 0.93 12.06 -16.81
CA LEU A 6 1.17 10.64 -17.09
C LEU A 6 0.02 9.83 -16.49
N ALA A 7 -0.85 9.32 -17.37
CA ALA A 7 -1.91 8.39 -17.02
C ALA A 7 -1.33 6.99 -16.79
N TRP A 8 -1.52 6.44 -15.61
CA TRP A 8 -1.32 5.04 -15.29
C TRP A 8 -2.57 4.25 -15.66
N LEU A 9 -2.46 3.39 -16.66
CA LEU A 9 -3.50 2.43 -17.04
C LEU A 9 -3.40 1.17 -16.16
N PRO A 10 -4.52 0.64 -15.65
CA PRO A 10 -4.53 -0.61 -14.90
C PRO A 10 -4.45 -1.82 -15.85
N LEU A 11 -3.53 -2.74 -15.58
CA LEU A 11 -3.43 -4.04 -16.22
C LEU A 11 -4.69 -4.88 -15.91
N ARG A 12 -5.61 -4.95 -16.87
CA ARG A 12 -6.70 -5.91 -16.88
C ARG A 12 -6.15 -7.33 -17.11
N ARG A 13 -6.43 -8.23 -16.20
CA ARG A 13 -6.32 -9.67 -16.37
C ARG A 13 -7.22 -10.11 -17.54
N ILE A 14 -6.62 -10.53 -18.62
CA ILE A 14 -7.33 -11.21 -19.73
C ILE A 14 -7.39 -12.70 -19.36
N LEU A 15 -8.58 -13.18 -19.11
CA LEU A 15 -8.88 -14.60 -19.00
C LEU A 15 -8.81 -15.22 -20.41
N PHE A 16 -8.05 -16.30 -20.53
CA PHE A 16 -7.97 -17.11 -21.73
C PHE A 16 -9.29 -17.87 -21.92
N GLU A 17 -10.06 -17.44 -22.90
CA GLU A 17 -11.06 -18.31 -23.54
C GLU A 17 -10.43 -18.89 -24.80
N SER A 18 -10.47 -20.23 -24.88
CA SER A 18 -10.00 -20.97 -26.06
C SER A 18 -11.00 -20.77 -27.21
N PRO A 19 -10.54 -20.43 -28.42
CA PRO A 19 -11.44 -20.35 -29.58
C PRO A 19 -11.72 -21.75 -30.17
N PRO A 20 -12.91 -21.97 -30.75
CA PRO A 20 -13.30 -23.26 -31.30
C PRO A 20 -12.58 -23.59 -32.61
N ASN A 21 -12.32 -24.88 -32.79
CA ASN A 21 -11.78 -25.49 -34.00
C ASN A 21 -12.43 -24.96 -35.28
N ARG A 22 -11.65 -24.27 -36.10
CA ARG A 22 -11.97 -24.06 -37.52
C ARG A 22 -10.93 -24.79 -38.35
N SER A 23 -11.39 -25.85 -39.04
CA SER A 23 -10.68 -26.56 -40.07
C SER A 23 -10.40 -25.64 -41.27
N PHE A 24 -9.12 -25.44 -41.57
CA PHE A 24 -8.70 -24.77 -42.80
C PHE A 24 -8.49 -25.80 -43.93
N PRO A 25 -8.92 -25.52 -45.17
CA PRO A 25 -8.75 -26.43 -46.28
C PRO A 25 -7.29 -26.44 -46.76
N CYS A 26 -6.80 -27.67 -47.03
CA CYS A 26 -5.50 -27.98 -47.58
C CYS A 26 -5.31 -27.28 -48.94
N ARG A 27 -4.47 -26.26 -49.05
CA ARG A 27 -3.99 -25.75 -50.34
C ARG A 27 -2.83 -26.61 -50.82
N LYS A 28 -3.03 -27.21 -51.99
CA LYS A 28 -2.04 -27.98 -52.73
C LYS A 28 -0.77 -27.18 -52.99
N ILE A 29 0.36 -27.76 -52.58
CA ILE A 29 1.69 -27.26 -52.92
C ILE A 29 1.96 -27.56 -54.40
N PRO A 30 2.41 -26.59 -55.23
CA PRO A 30 2.85 -26.87 -56.57
C PRO A 30 4.18 -27.65 -56.52
N SER A 31 4.21 -28.80 -57.20
CA SER A 31 5.39 -29.59 -57.43
C SER A 31 6.37 -28.82 -58.34
N PHE A 32 7.51 -28.39 -57.80
CA PHE A 32 8.63 -27.92 -58.59
C PHE A 32 9.42 -29.13 -59.10
N SER A 33 9.41 -29.31 -60.44
CA SER A 33 10.24 -30.20 -61.17
C SER A 33 11.73 -29.84 -60.99
N ARG A 34 12.54 -30.87 -60.70
CA ARG A 34 14.01 -30.80 -60.72
C ARG A 34 14.53 -30.39 -62.11
N PRO A 35 15.46 -29.45 -62.19
CA PRO A 35 16.42 -29.41 -63.29
C PRO A 35 17.64 -30.26 -62.91
N SER A 36 18.05 -31.14 -63.87
CA SER A 36 19.24 -31.96 -63.79
C SER A 36 20.53 -31.16 -63.74
N SER A 37 21.47 -31.73 -63.00
CA SER A 37 22.93 -31.57 -62.97
C SER A 37 23.57 -30.73 -64.04
N HIS A 38 24.37 -29.71 -63.64
CA HIS A 38 25.75 -29.54 -64.13
C HIS A 38 26.48 -28.54 -63.19
N HIS A 39 27.67 -29.01 -62.72
CA HIS A 39 28.75 -28.24 -62.12
C HIS A 39 28.40 -27.23 -60.98
N ALA A 40 28.38 -27.74 -59.77
CA ALA A 40 28.59 -26.94 -58.62
C ALA A 40 30.06 -26.49 -58.55
N ALA A 41 30.31 -25.27 -59.03
CA ALA A 41 31.43 -24.51 -58.50
C ALA A 41 31.11 -24.22 -57.04
N GLU A 42 31.85 -24.81 -56.08
CA GLU A 42 31.85 -24.45 -54.66
C GLU A 42 32.22 -22.96 -54.56
N SER A 43 31.21 -22.13 -54.52
CA SER A 43 31.41 -20.75 -54.04
C SER A 43 31.94 -20.86 -52.60
N PRO A 44 33.04 -20.19 -52.22
CA PRO A 44 33.56 -20.23 -50.86
C PRO A 44 32.46 -19.71 -49.94
N SER A 45 31.80 -20.62 -49.25
CA SER A 45 30.78 -20.28 -48.25
C SER A 45 31.44 -19.33 -47.25
N ASN A 46 30.98 -18.08 -47.23
CA ASN A 46 31.52 -17.06 -46.32
C ASN A 46 31.48 -17.63 -44.86
N PRO A 47 32.65 -17.90 -44.23
CA PRO A 47 32.74 -18.59 -42.96
C PRO A 47 31.95 -17.88 -41.86
N HIS A 48 31.69 -16.59 -42.00
CA HIS A 48 30.84 -15.83 -41.14
C HIS A 48 29.35 -16.19 -41.25
N PHE A 49 28.87 -16.45 -42.47
CA PHE A 49 27.48 -16.85 -42.71
C PHE A 49 27.20 -18.25 -42.14
N SER A 50 28.09 -19.20 -42.32
CA SER A 50 27.98 -20.56 -41.77
C SER A 50 27.93 -20.53 -40.23
N ARG A 51 28.75 -19.70 -39.58
CA ARG A 51 28.72 -19.51 -38.12
C ARG A 51 27.41 -18.92 -37.65
N GLN A 52 26.87 -17.90 -38.32
CA GLN A 52 25.59 -17.29 -37.96
C GLN A 52 24.44 -18.30 -38.02
N VAL A 53 24.39 -19.11 -39.08
CA VAL A 53 23.38 -20.17 -39.24
C VAL A 53 23.50 -21.20 -38.10
N SER A 54 24.72 -21.58 -37.75
CA SER A 54 24.96 -22.53 -36.64
C SER A 54 24.52 -21.95 -35.27
N ILE A 55 24.86 -20.70 -34.97
CA ILE A 55 24.45 -20.03 -33.74
C ILE A 55 22.92 -19.83 -33.69
N ALA A 56 22.32 -19.45 -34.81
CA ALA A 56 20.86 -19.32 -34.92
C ALA A 56 20.16 -20.66 -34.67
N GLY A 57 20.67 -21.76 -35.25
CA GLY A 57 20.16 -23.10 -34.99
C GLY A 57 20.29 -23.55 -33.54
N LEU A 58 21.40 -23.20 -32.87
CA LEU A 58 21.57 -23.44 -31.44
C LEU A 58 20.54 -22.69 -30.61
N LEU A 59 20.41 -21.38 -30.83
CA LEU A 59 19.46 -20.55 -30.05
C LEU A 59 18.01 -21.03 -30.22
N LEU A 60 17.60 -21.42 -31.44
CA LEU A 60 16.28 -22.00 -31.69
C LEU A 60 16.08 -23.31 -30.95
N ARG A 61 17.09 -24.18 -30.88
CA ARG A 61 17.04 -25.45 -30.16
C ARG A 61 16.81 -25.25 -28.66
N TYR A 62 17.33 -24.15 -28.11
CA TYR A 62 17.16 -23.77 -26.68
C TYR A 62 15.97 -22.85 -26.42
N GLY A 63 15.04 -22.74 -27.37
CA GLY A 63 13.75 -22.06 -27.18
C GLY A 63 13.72 -20.56 -27.48
N PHE A 64 14.75 -20.03 -28.19
CA PHE A 64 14.73 -18.63 -28.60
C PHE A 64 13.68 -18.44 -29.73
N PRO A 65 12.77 -17.43 -29.63
CA PRO A 65 11.72 -17.19 -30.60
C PRO A 65 12.28 -16.85 -31.99
N GLN A 66 11.83 -17.56 -33.02
CA GLN A 66 12.26 -17.34 -34.38
C GLN A 66 12.03 -15.91 -34.89
N SER A 67 10.90 -15.31 -34.49
CA SER A 67 10.52 -13.94 -34.86
C SER A 67 11.53 -12.87 -34.42
N GLN A 68 12.24 -13.11 -33.31
CA GLN A 68 13.16 -12.14 -32.71
C GLN A 68 14.63 -12.46 -33.01
N LEU A 69 14.92 -13.66 -33.50
CA LEU A 69 16.27 -14.18 -33.66
C LEU A 69 17.13 -13.34 -34.60
N HIS A 70 16.61 -12.99 -35.78
CA HIS A 70 17.34 -12.19 -36.76
C HIS A 70 17.73 -10.82 -36.21
N GLU A 71 16.79 -10.15 -35.55
CA GLU A 71 17.05 -8.83 -34.92
C GLU A 71 18.04 -8.95 -33.77
N PHE A 72 17.94 -10.00 -32.97
CA PHE A 72 18.85 -10.27 -31.86
C PHE A 72 20.29 -10.46 -32.33
N ILE A 73 20.52 -11.30 -33.34
CA ILE A 73 21.86 -11.53 -33.91
C ILE A 73 22.41 -10.24 -34.55
N ARG A 74 21.57 -9.47 -35.25
CA ARG A 74 21.97 -8.21 -35.88
C ARG A 74 22.40 -7.16 -34.82
N LYS A 75 21.70 -7.08 -33.72
CA LYS A 75 22.04 -6.16 -32.62
C LYS A 75 23.30 -6.57 -31.86
N ASN A 76 23.57 -7.88 -31.78
CA ASN A 76 24.66 -8.41 -30.95
C ASN A 76 25.82 -8.88 -31.85
N ARG A 77 26.51 -7.93 -32.47
CA ARG A 77 27.60 -8.19 -33.45
C ARG A 77 28.73 -9.08 -32.94
N PHE A 78 28.98 -9.13 -31.61
CA PHE A 78 29.99 -10.00 -31.01
C PHE A 78 29.74 -11.49 -31.31
N LEU A 79 28.47 -11.89 -31.50
CA LEU A 79 28.11 -13.26 -31.87
C LEU A 79 28.70 -13.68 -33.21
N MET A 80 28.98 -12.72 -34.11
CA MET A 80 29.61 -13.02 -35.41
C MET A 80 31.06 -13.51 -35.26
N GLY A 81 31.74 -13.08 -34.20
CA GLY A 81 33.09 -13.52 -33.85
C GLY A 81 33.12 -14.73 -32.90
N SER A 82 31.98 -15.13 -32.35
CA SER A 82 31.89 -16.21 -31.35
C SER A 82 31.92 -17.60 -32.05
N SER A 83 32.55 -18.58 -31.40
CA SER A 83 32.49 -19.96 -31.82
C SER A 83 31.11 -20.56 -31.43
N PRO A 84 30.43 -21.31 -32.33
CA PRO A 84 29.20 -22.03 -31.98
C PRO A 84 29.37 -22.94 -30.76
N SER A 85 30.54 -23.60 -30.63
CA SER A 85 30.88 -24.45 -29.47
C SER A 85 30.92 -23.64 -28.17
N ASP A 86 31.40 -22.41 -28.20
CA ASP A 86 31.45 -21.57 -26.98
C ASP A 86 30.07 -21.05 -26.59
N VAL A 87 29.23 -20.73 -27.57
CA VAL A 87 27.81 -20.39 -27.32
C VAL A 87 27.07 -21.60 -26.70
N GLU A 88 27.29 -22.82 -27.20
CA GLU A 88 26.70 -24.03 -26.64
C GLU A 88 27.17 -24.29 -25.20
N LYS A 89 28.48 -24.10 -24.92
CA LYS A 89 28.99 -24.16 -23.55
C LYS A 89 28.32 -23.12 -22.64
N CYS A 90 28.09 -21.89 -23.11
CA CYS A 90 27.37 -20.87 -22.35
C CYS A 90 25.95 -21.32 -22.02
N LEU A 91 25.21 -21.86 -22.97
CA LEU A 91 23.88 -22.40 -22.75
C LEU A 91 23.89 -23.56 -21.73
N GLY A 92 24.88 -24.46 -21.83
CA GLY A 92 25.09 -25.53 -20.85
C GLY A 92 25.39 -25.02 -19.43
N ILE A 93 26.21 -23.98 -19.31
CA ILE A 93 26.50 -23.35 -18.01
C ILE A 93 25.22 -22.73 -17.43
N LEU A 94 24.43 -22.00 -18.23
CA LEU A 94 23.18 -21.41 -17.75
C LEU A 94 22.19 -22.47 -17.26
N LEU A 95 22.08 -23.60 -17.96
CA LEU A 95 21.27 -24.74 -17.51
C LEU A 95 21.82 -25.37 -16.22
N SER A 96 23.12 -25.50 -16.09
CA SER A 96 23.76 -26.05 -14.87
C SER A 96 23.54 -25.15 -13.65
N LEU A 97 23.29 -23.87 -13.86
CA LEU A 97 22.91 -22.91 -12.82
C LEU A 97 21.40 -22.97 -12.46
N GLY A 98 20.67 -23.96 -12.98
CA GLY A 98 19.29 -24.25 -12.64
C GLY A 98 18.25 -23.42 -13.43
N LEU A 99 18.65 -22.74 -14.49
CA LEU A 99 17.73 -21.94 -15.30
C LEU A 99 16.95 -22.83 -16.27
N ASN A 100 15.64 -22.64 -16.35
CA ASN A 100 14.78 -23.32 -17.31
C ASN A 100 14.80 -22.62 -18.70
N GLN A 101 14.25 -23.26 -19.71
CA GLN A 101 14.25 -22.71 -21.09
C GLN A 101 13.60 -21.34 -21.21
N ASP A 102 12.47 -21.09 -20.52
CA ASP A 102 11.79 -19.78 -20.56
C ASP A 102 12.66 -18.67 -19.95
N SER A 103 13.40 -19.01 -18.88
CA SER A 103 14.36 -18.10 -18.26
C SER A 103 15.58 -17.82 -19.13
N LEU A 104 16.04 -18.80 -19.94
CA LEU A 104 17.15 -18.62 -20.87
C LEU A 104 16.86 -17.53 -21.90
N PHE A 105 15.69 -17.56 -22.54
CA PHE A 105 15.31 -16.52 -23.48
C PHE A 105 15.32 -15.13 -22.83
N SER A 106 14.70 -14.99 -21.65
CA SER A 106 14.65 -13.73 -20.91
C SER A 106 16.05 -13.18 -20.61
N ILE A 107 16.94 -14.04 -20.10
CA ILE A 107 18.32 -13.66 -19.75
C ILE A 107 19.12 -13.27 -20.96
N ILE A 108 19.10 -14.10 -22.01
CA ILE A 108 19.83 -13.85 -23.25
C ILE A 108 19.39 -12.54 -23.88
N SER A 109 18.09 -12.24 -23.85
CA SER A 109 17.54 -11.00 -24.39
C SER A 109 17.92 -9.77 -23.57
N SER A 110 17.94 -9.88 -22.24
CA SER A 110 18.24 -8.78 -21.31
C SER A 110 19.74 -8.56 -21.11
N CYS A 111 20.53 -9.63 -21.15
CA CYS A 111 21.99 -9.62 -21.01
C CYS A 111 22.67 -10.52 -22.06
N PRO A 112 22.80 -10.09 -23.33
CA PRO A 112 23.40 -10.89 -24.41
C PRO A 112 24.83 -11.35 -24.10
N ARG A 113 25.58 -10.61 -23.28
CA ARG A 113 26.95 -10.98 -22.85
C ARG A 113 27.02 -12.33 -22.15
N THR A 114 25.90 -12.89 -21.67
CA THR A 114 25.83 -14.26 -21.14
C THR A 114 26.20 -15.32 -22.19
N LEU A 115 26.24 -14.97 -23.48
CA LEU A 115 26.74 -15.82 -24.55
C LEU A 115 28.26 -15.63 -24.83
N GLU A 116 28.93 -14.73 -24.08
CA GLU A 116 30.40 -14.62 -24.08
C GLU A 116 30.96 -15.58 -23.00
N LEU A 117 31.69 -16.61 -23.45
CA LEU A 117 32.19 -17.66 -22.55
C LEU A 117 33.07 -17.10 -21.40
N GLY A 118 33.90 -16.10 -21.71
CA GLY A 118 34.77 -15.46 -20.74
C GLY A 118 34.01 -14.70 -19.66
N PHE A 119 32.94 -14.00 -20.06
CA PHE A 119 32.04 -13.32 -19.11
C PHE A 119 31.29 -14.29 -18.22
N LEU A 120 30.68 -15.31 -18.84
CA LEU A 120 29.83 -16.24 -18.08
C LEU A 120 30.63 -17.12 -17.12
N ARG A 121 31.85 -17.55 -17.49
CA ARG A 121 32.73 -18.31 -16.60
C ARG A 121 33.14 -17.53 -15.36
N LYS A 122 33.39 -16.22 -15.48
CA LYS A 122 33.69 -15.37 -14.32
C LYS A 122 32.52 -15.35 -13.34
N TRP A 123 31.29 -15.23 -13.85
CA TRP A 123 30.09 -15.28 -13.02
C TRP A 123 29.83 -16.67 -12.43
N GLN A 124 30.07 -17.72 -13.19
CA GLN A 124 29.96 -19.11 -12.69
C GLN A 124 30.95 -19.34 -11.54
N ALA A 125 32.19 -18.91 -11.67
CA ALA A 125 33.18 -18.99 -10.60
C ALA A 125 32.73 -18.23 -9.36
N ALA A 126 32.30 -16.97 -9.52
CA ALA A 126 31.81 -16.17 -8.41
C ALA A 126 30.62 -16.84 -7.69
N PHE A 127 29.65 -17.36 -8.43
CA PHE A 127 28.52 -18.06 -7.81
C PHE A 127 28.96 -19.31 -7.04
N SER A 128 29.98 -20.03 -7.53
CA SER A 128 30.53 -21.20 -6.85
C SER A 128 31.32 -20.83 -5.59
N GLU A 129 32.03 -19.70 -5.61
CA GLU A 129 32.84 -19.20 -4.49
C GLU A 129 32.01 -18.66 -3.33
N LEU A 130 30.77 -18.19 -3.56
CA LEU A 130 29.90 -17.66 -2.51
C LEU A 130 29.60 -18.68 -1.41
N ARG A 131 29.75 -19.98 -1.65
CA ARG A 131 29.51 -21.09 -0.70
C ARG A 131 28.21 -20.97 0.10
N LEU A 132 27.18 -20.40 -0.53
CA LEU A 132 25.85 -20.30 0.06
C LEU A 132 25.08 -21.61 -0.17
N PRO A 133 24.27 -22.06 0.78
CA PRO A 133 23.66 -23.41 0.76
C PRO A 133 22.71 -23.67 -0.42
N SER A 134 22.16 -22.64 -1.04
CA SER A 134 21.48 -22.71 -2.34
C SER A 134 21.28 -21.31 -2.91
N LEU A 135 21.90 -21.02 -4.03
CA LEU A 135 21.53 -19.86 -4.83
C LEU A 135 20.29 -20.21 -5.66
N SER A 136 19.21 -19.48 -5.46
CA SER A 136 18.02 -19.72 -6.26
C SER A 136 18.26 -19.38 -7.74
N PRO A 137 17.69 -20.13 -8.70
CA PRO A 137 17.78 -19.79 -10.13
C PRO A 137 17.26 -18.36 -10.40
N SER A 138 16.30 -17.88 -9.59
CA SER A 138 15.78 -16.52 -9.68
C SER A 138 16.80 -15.45 -9.29
N PHE A 139 17.68 -15.73 -8.31
CA PHE A 139 18.81 -14.86 -7.99
C PHE A 139 19.82 -14.81 -9.11
N VAL A 140 20.27 -15.97 -9.62
CA VAL A 140 21.22 -16.06 -10.75
C VAL A 140 20.72 -15.25 -11.94
N ARG A 141 19.45 -15.43 -12.30
CA ARG A 141 18.82 -14.66 -13.38
C ARG A 141 18.91 -13.16 -13.13
N ARG A 142 18.45 -12.71 -11.97
CA ARG A 142 18.47 -11.27 -11.63
C ARG A 142 19.89 -10.70 -11.57
N ALA A 143 20.84 -11.47 -11.03
CA ALA A 143 22.24 -11.07 -10.97
C ALA A 143 22.79 -10.82 -12.37
N LEU A 144 22.60 -11.75 -13.31
CA LEU A 144 23.05 -11.61 -14.70
C LEU A 144 22.32 -10.48 -15.45
N GLU A 145 21.00 -10.34 -15.29
CA GLU A 145 20.22 -9.26 -15.90
C GLU A 145 20.64 -7.89 -15.41
N GLN A 146 20.89 -7.76 -14.12
CA GLN A 146 21.28 -6.47 -13.51
C GLN A 146 22.75 -6.14 -13.71
N SER A 147 23.63 -7.14 -13.85
CA SER A 147 25.07 -6.91 -14.08
C SER A 147 25.30 -6.04 -15.32
N ALA A 148 24.54 -6.31 -16.39
CA ALA A 148 24.63 -5.52 -17.61
C ALA A 148 24.13 -4.08 -17.44
N LYS A 149 23.03 -3.88 -16.72
CA LYS A 149 22.41 -2.56 -16.48
C LYS A 149 23.22 -1.69 -15.53
N LEU A 150 23.74 -2.29 -14.47
CA LEU A 150 24.42 -1.58 -13.38
C LEU A 150 25.95 -1.64 -13.51
N ARG A 151 26.48 -2.32 -14.54
CA ARG A 151 27.92 -2.54 -14.76
C ARG A 151 28.61 -3.12 -13.52
N ILE A 152 28.01 -4.15 -12.92
CA ILE A 152 28.54 -4.85 -11.77
C ILE A 152 29.39 -6.00 -12.25
N GLU A 153 30.61 -6.11 -11.71
CA GLU A 153 31.51 -7.21 -11.96
C GLU A 153 31.36 -8.32 -10.89
N PRO A 154 31.74 -9.57 -11.18
CA PRO A 154 31.70 -10.65 -10.21
C PRO A 154 32.42 -10.36 -8.88
N ASN A 155 33.53 -9.62 -8.95
CA ASN A 155 34.33 -9.21 -7.78
C ASN A 155 33.56 -8.24 -6.86
N ASP A 156 32.63 -7.45 -7.41
CA ASP A 156 31.80 -6.54 -6.60
C ASP A 156 30.79 -7.35 -5.78
N LEU A 157 30.27 -8.44 -6.34
CA LEU A 157 29.39 -9.36 -5.62
C LEU A 157 30.14 -10.03 -4.46
N ASP A 158 31.32 -10.58 -4.72
CA ASP A 158 32.13 -11.22 -3.65
C ASP A 158 32.47 -10.22 -2.56
N ARG A 159 32.94 -9.02 -2.91
CA ARG A 159 33.23 -7.97 -1.94
C ARG A 159 32.02 -7.60 -1.09
N GLY A 160 30.84 -7.48 -1.70
CA GLY A 160 29.60 -7.22 -0.97
C GLY A 160 29.25 -8.31 0.03
N VAL A 161 29.43 -9.58 -0.37
CA VAL A 161 29.20 -10.74 0.52
C VAL A 161 30.21 -10.78 1.65
N GLN A 162 31.50 -10.51 1.39
CA GLN A 162 32.52 -10.43 2.43
C GLN A 162 32.23 -9.33 3.46
N VAL A 163 31.78 -8.15 3.02
CA VAL A 163 31.38 -7.08 3.93
C VAL A 163 30.20 -7.52 4.80
N MET A 164 29.18 -8.16 4.23
CA MET A 164 28.05 -8.68 5.02
C MET A 164 28.50 -9.73 6.05
N LYS A 165 29.41 -10.64 5.69
CA LYS A 165 29.98 -11.62 6.62
C LYS A 165 30.82 -10.96 7.72
N ASN A 166 31.61 -9.94 7.39
CA ASN A 166 32.38 -9.14 8.36
C ASN A 166 31.49 -8.39 9.36
N LEU A 167 30.26 -8.05 8.95
CA LEU A 167 29.23 -7.47 9.81
C LEU A 167 28.49 -8.51 10.66
N SER A 168 28.97 -9.76 10.67
CA SER A 168 28.38 -10.91 11.39
C SER A 168 27.02 -11.35 10.88
N LEU A 169 26.70 -11.07 9.60
CA LEU A 169 25.51 -11.63 8.98
C LEU A 169 25.74 -13.11 8.65
N ASN A 170 24.80 -13.95 9.08
CA ASN A 170 24.85 -15.38 8.81
C ASN A 170 24.44 -15.71 7.36
N ASP A 171 24.79 -16.92 6.89
CA ASP A 171 24.55 -17.31 5.50
C ASP A 171 23.06 -17.26 5.10
N LYS A 172 22.13 -17.47 6.04
CA LYS A 172 20.68 -17.36 5.78
C LYS A 172 20.25 -15.92 5.51
N ALA A 173 20.75 -14.98 6.31
CA ALA A 173 20.48 -13.56 6.12
C ALA A 173 21.13 -13.05 4.81
N VAL A 174 22.38 -13.44 4.55
CA VAL A 174 23.10 -13.10 3.32
C VAL A 174 22.34 -13.62 2.10
N SER A 175 21.96 -14.91 2.08
CA SER A 175 21.18 -15.51 0.97
C SER A 175 19.87 -14.74 0.74
N ARG A 176 19.16 -14.41 1.81
CA ARG A 176 17.89 -13.67 1.72
C ARG A 176 18.08 -12.24 1.19
N VAL A 177 19.14 -11.56 1.63
CA VAL A 177 19.51 -10.23 1.10
C VAL A 177 19.81 -10.32 -0.39
N LEU A 178 20.60 -11.30 -0.82
CA LEU A 178 20.91 -11.49 -2.24
C LEU A 178 19.68 -11.83 -3.08
N GLU A 179 18.74 -12.60 -2.54
CA GLU A 179 17.52 -12.96 -3.24
C GLU A 179 16.55 -11.79 -3.47
N GLU A 180 16.40 -10.90 -2.51
CA GLU A 180 15.42 -9.81 -2.60
C GLU A 180 16.01 -8.50 -3.09
N MET A 181 17.29 -8.27 -2.81
CA MET A 181 17.91 -6.98 -3.06
C MET A 181 18.57 -6.90 -4.43
N PRO A 182 18.41 -5.79 -5.15
CA PRO A 182 19.18 -5.52 -6.35
C PRO A 182 20.68 -5.48 -6.03
N LEU A 183 21.50 -5.99 -6.95
CA LEU A 183 22.96 -5.90 -6.86
C LEU A 183 23.52 -4.46 -6.76
N ALA A 184 22.65 -3.44 -6.86
CA ALA A 184 23.05 -2.05 -6.70
C ALA A 184 23.80 -1.76 -5.39
N LEU A 185 23.47 -2.51 -4.32
CA LEU A 185 24.19 -2.42 -3.04
C LEU A 185 25.63 -2.90 -3.12
N MET A 186 25.95 -3.75 -4.10
CA MET A 186 27.30 -4.31 -4.25
C MET A 186 28.32 -3.26 -4.75
N LYS A 187 27.83 -2.16 -5.36
CA LYS A 187 28.72 -1.06 -5.78
C LYS A 187 29.32 -0.27 -4.62
N ASN A 188 28.56 -0.12 -3.52
CA ASN A 188 28.97 0.61 -2.35
C ASN A 188 28.72 -0.22 -1.08
N PRO A 189 29.60 -1.20 -0.79
CA PRO A 189 29.41 -2.06 0.40
C PRO A 189 29.45 -1.27 1.73
N PHE A 190 30.13 -0.10 1.78
CA PHE A 190 30.13 0.79 2.94
C PHE A 190 28.74 1.31 3.31
N ASP A 191 27.87 1.42 2.33
CA ASP A 191 26.48 1.79 2.59
C ASP A 191 25.74 0.73 3.42
N ILE A 192 26.10 -0.55 3.29
CA ILE A 192 25.55 -1.64 4.10
C ILE A 192 25.98 -1.47 5.56
N CYS A 193 27.28 -1.14 5.78
CA CYS A 193 27.80 -0.89 7.13
C CYS A 193 27.00 0.18 7.85
N SER A 194 26.82 1.34 7.22
CA SER A 194 26.09 2.47 7.82
C SER A 194 24.66 2.13 8.20
N ARG A 195 23.98 1.26 7.41
CA ARG A 195 22.60 0.82 7.69
C ARG A 195 22.56 -0.16 8.86
N ILE A 196 23.51 -1.06 8.94
CA ILE A 196 23.62 -2.01 10.06
C ILE A 196 24.01 -1.29 11.35
N ASP A 197 24.91 -0.30 11.28
CA ASP A 197 25.38 0.45 12.45
C ASP A 197 24.23 1.24 13.10
N ILE A 198 23.31 1.82 12.32
CA ILE A 198 22.09 2.44 12.89
C ILE A 198 21.27 1.46 13.73
N LEU A 199 21.18 0.18 13.33
CA LEU A 199 20.49 -0.83 14.13
C LEU A 199 21.27 -1.17 15.41
N LYS A 200 22.61 -1.20 15.35
CA LYS A 200 23.47 -1.42 16.53
C LYS A 200 23.34 -0.28 17.55
N ASP A 201 23.13 0.97 17.11
CA ASP A 201 22.89 2.12 18.00
C ASP A 201 21.66 1.92 18.89
N PHE A 202 20.69 1.08 18.47
CA PHE A 202 19.53 0.66 19.26
C PHE A 202 19.78 -0.60 20.09
N ARG A 203 21.05 -0.96 20.32
CA ARG A 203 21.48 -2.11 21.15
C ARG A 203 20.94 -3.46 20.67
N LEU A 204 20.69 -3.58 19.35
CA LEU A 204 20.33 -4.86 18.76
C LEU A 204 21.56 -5.78 18.70
N THR A 205 21.37 -7.03 19.05
CA THR A 205 22.39 -8.07 18.92
C THR A 205 22.58 -8.48 17.46
N ASN A 206 23.72 -9.12 17.15
CA ASN A 206 23.97 -9.61 15.79
C ASN A 206 22.90 -10.61 15.33
N ASP A 207 22.38 -11.47 16.22
CA ASP A 207 21.32 -12.43 15.89
C ASP A 207 19.99 -11.73 15.55
N GLU A 208 19.69 -10.65 16.26
CA GLU A 208 18.50 -9.85 15.98
C GLU A 208 18.62 -9.07 14.67
N ILE A 209 19.78 -8.53 14.37
CA ILE A 209 20.09 -7.90 13.09
C ILE A 209 19.97 -8.93 11.97
N ASN A 210 20.49 -10.14 12.14
CA ASN A 210 20.32 -11.25 11.21
C ASN A 210 18.83 -11.56 10.95
N ARG A 211 18.03 -11.58 12.02
CA ARG A 211 16.58 -11.80 11.92
C ARG A 211 15.90 -10.67 11.14
N ILE A 212 16.25 -9.41 11.40
CA ILE A 212 15.71 -8.24 10.67
C ILE A 212 16.09 -8.30 9.19
N CYS A 213 17.36 -8.58 8.88
CA CYS A 213 17.85 -8.74 7.51
C CYS A 213 17.14 -9.89 6.77
N HIS A 214 16.80 -10.98 7.49
CA HIS A 214 16.06 -12.09 6.92
C HIS A 214 14.58 -11.76 6.67
N LEU A 215 13.92 -11.07 7.61
CA LEU A 215 12.50 -10.72 7.51
C LEU A 215 12.23 -9.58 6.53
N PHE A 216 13.10 -8.59 6.48
CA PHE A 216 12.95 -7.42 5.62
C PHE A 216 14.29 -6.91 5.10
N PRO A 217 14.95 -7.62 4.18
CA PRO A 217 16.21 -7.18 3.59
C PRO A 217 16.08 -5.85 2.84
N GLY A 218 14.86 -5.51 2.37
CA GLY A 218 14.55 -4.29 1.61
C GLY A 218 14.97 -2.99 2.30
N PHE A 219 15.12 -2.96 3.63
CA PHE A 219 15.58 -1.76 4.33
C PHE A 219 17.03 -1.39 3.97
N LEU A 220 17.85 -2.36 3.56
CA LEU A 220 19.21 -2.11 3.11
C LEU A 220 19.29 -1.26 1.82
N ALA A 221 18.18 -1.07 1.10
CA ALA A 221 18.10 -0.12 -0.02
C ALA A 221 17.80 1.32 0.42
N TYR A 222 17.38 1.52 1.67
CA TYR A 222 17.01 2.85 2.12
C TYR A 222 18.22 3.75 2.32
N ASN A 223 18.07 5.01 1.96
CA ASN A 223 19.11 6.00 2.22
C ASN A 223 19.20 6.28 3.73
N VAL A 224 20.44 6.28 4.25
CA VAL A 224 20.70 6.45 5.67
C VAL A 224 20.27 7.83 6.15
N ASP A 225 20.75 8.88 5.47
CA ASP A 225 20.61 10.27 5.94
C ASP A 225 19.21 10.85 5.70
N SER A 226 18.59 10.51 4.56
CA SER A 226 17.27 11.05 4.23
C SER A 226 16.10 10.22 4.78
N ARG A 227 16.34 8.97 5.22
CA ARG A 227 15.25 8.08 5.64
C ARG A 227 15.47 7.41 6.99
N LEU A 228 16.54 6.63 7.14
CA LEU A 228 16.72 5.83 8.36
C LEU A 228 17.06 6.72 9.57
N ARG A 229 18.04 7.61 9.42
CA ARG A 229 18.46 8.51 10.52
C ARG A 229 17.32 9.40 11.01
N PRO A 230 16.52 10.06 10.14
CA PRO A 230 15.36 10.82 10.57
C PRO A 230 14.29 9.96 11.26
N LEU A 231 14.01 8.75 10.79
CA LEU A 231 13.06 7.84 11.43
C LEU A 231 13.49 7.48 12.86
N PHE A 232 14.77 7.12 13.03
CA PHE A 232 15.28 6.75 14.33
C PHE A 232 15.48 7.95 15.27
N ALA A 233 15.71 9.15 14.74
CA ALA A 233 15.67 10.40 15.51
C ALA A 233 14.24 10.66 16.01
N GLU A 234 13.24 10.56 15.13
CA GLU A 234 11.83 10.75 15.47
C GLU A 234 11.36 9.76 16.56
N LEU A 235 11.82 8.50 16.53
CA LEU A 235 11.52 7.51 17.57
C LEU A 235 12.05 7.94 18.95
N ARG A 236 13.24 8.56 19.00
CA ARG A 236 13.83 9.09 20.23
C ARG A 236 13.11 10.36 20.71
N ASP A 237 12.81 11.28 19.79
CA ASP A 237 12.14 12.55 20.09
C ASP A 237 10.71 12.34 20.60
N LEU A 238 10.06 11.25 20.23
CA LEU A 238 8.74 10.84 20.70
C LEU A 238 8.76 9.98 21.99
N ASP A 239 9.92 9.83 22.62
CA ASP A 239 10.16 9.07 23.86
C ASP A 239 9.70 7.61 23.77
N PHE A 240 9.91 6.96 22.62
CA PHE A 240 9.74 5.51 22.55
C PHE A 240 10.91 4.78 23.20
N SER A 241 10.59 3.84 24.08
CA SER A 241 11.64 3.06 24.75
C SER A 241 12.41 2.18 23.74
N PRO A 242 13.74 2.00 23.92
CA PRO A 242 14.51 1.10 23.06
C PRO A 242 13.92 -0.31 22.99
N GLU A 243 13.31 -0.79 24.07
CA GLU A 243 12.68 -2.11 24.14
C GLU A 243 11.40 -2.19 23.29
N GLU A 244 10.57 -1.13 23.24
CA GLU A 244 9.41 -1.10 22.34
C GLU A 244 9.84 -1.12 20.89
N VAL A 245 10.85 -0.33 20.53
CA VAL A 245 11.41 -0.27 19.16
C VAL A 245 12.00 -1.63 18.80
N ARG A 246 12.83 -2.23 19.68
CA ARG A 246 13.42 -3.56 19.51
C ARG A 246 12.35 -4.62 19.29
N LYS A 247 11.33 -4.68 20.14
CA LYS A 247 10.21 -5.64 20.01
C LYS A 247 9.50 -5.49 18.66
N MET A 248 9.27 -4.26 18.22
CA MET A 248 8.63 -3.99 16.94
C MET A 248 9.50 -4.43 15.77
N LEU A 249 10.80 -4.13 15.78
CA LEU A 249 11.75 -4.53 14.75
C LEU A 249 11.89 -6.05 14.63
N LEU A 250 11.76 -6.78 15.75
CA LEU A 250 11.84 -8.23 15.75
C LEU A 250 10.54 -8.93 15.31
N ASN A 251 9.39 -8.29 15.51
CA ASN A 251 8.11 -8.85 15.10
C ASN A 251 7.76 -8.54 13.66
N ASP A 252 7.79 -7.27 13.27
CA ASP A 252 7.55 -6.82 11.91
C ASP A 252 8.43 -5.61 11.57
N PRO A 253 9.69 -5.86 11.15
CA PRO A 253 10.60 -4.79 10.78
C PRO A 253 10.08 -3.95 9.60
N LYS A 254 9.31 -4.56 8.69
CA LYS A 254 8.78 -3.87 7.51
C LYS A 254 7.85 -2.73 7.89
N LEU A 255 6.97 -2.95 8.86
CA LEU A 255 6.01 -1.91 9.29
C LEU A 255 6.73 -0.66 9.80
N LEU A 256 7.74 -0.84 10.67
CA LEU A 256 8.47 0.28 11.25
C LEU A 256 9.44 0.91 10.25
N LEU A 257 10.31 0.12 9.63
CA LEU A 257 11.35 0.64 8.74
C LEU A 257 10.80 1.23 7.43
N SER A 258 9.56 0.88 7.04
CA SER A 258 8.89 1.50 5.90
C SER A 258 8.25 2.84 6.21
N MET A 259 8.26 3.31 7.45
CA MET A 259 7.75 4.64 7.80
C MET A 259 8.61 5.74 7.22
N GLU A 260 7.96 6.81 6.79
CA GLU A 260 8.61 8.04 6.32
C GLU A 260 8.84 8.99 7.49
N ALA A 261 9.82 9.87 7.37
CA ALA A 261 10.07 10.91 8.37
C ALA A 261 8.81 11.76 8.64
N GLY A 262 8.50 12.00 9.89
CA GLY A 262 7.29 12.72 10.34
C GLY A 262 5.99 11.89 10.28
N GLU A 263 6.04 10.63 9.86
CA GLU A 263 4.84 9.78 9.82
C GLU A 263 4.44 9.30 11.21
N LEU A 264 5.41 8.97 12.06
CA LEU A 264 5.17 8.61 13.47
C LEU A 264 4.55 9.78 14.25
N SER A 265 5.09 10.98 14.09
CA SER A 265 4.56 12.19 14.74
C SER A 265 3.10 12.41 14.36
N ARG A 266 2.76 12.32 13.08
CA ARG A 266 1.35 12.42 12.63
C ARG A 266 0.45 11.34 13.22
N CYS A 267 0.95 10.10 13.38
CA CYS A 267 0.19 9.04 14.03
C CYS A 267 -0.02 9.34 15.52
N ILE A 268 1.00 9.82 16.22
CA ILE A 268 0.92 10.22 17.63
C ILE A 268 -0.05 11.39 17.81
N ASP A 269 0.02 12.40 16.97
CA ASP A 269 -0.89 13.56 17.00
C ASP A 269 -2.35 13.11 16.82
N LEU A 270 -2.59 12.19 15.87
CA LEU A 270 -3.92 11.57 15.73
C LEU A 270 -4.32 10.87 17.04
N LEU A 271 -3.49 9.95 17.56
CA LEU A 271 -3.82 9.16 18.76
C LEU A 271 -4.08 10.03 19.98
N ASN A 272 -3.35 11.14 20.15
CA ASN A 272 -3.53 12.09 21.22
C ASN A 272 -4.83 12.90 21.05
N SER A 273 -5.17 13.26 19.83
CA SER A 273 -6.35 14.06 19.48
C SER A 273 -7.66 13.27 19.42
N LEU A 274 -7.62 11.92 19.52
CA LEU A 274 -8.81 11.09 19.43
C LEU A 274 -9.85 11.41 20.49
N LYS A 275 -11.03 11.82 20.03
CA LYS A 275 -12.23 12.06 20.88
C LYS A 275 -13.13 10.83 20.84
N CYS A 276 -12.79 9.80 21.62
CA CYS A 276 -13.54 8.56 21.67
C CYS A 276 -13.76 8.10 23.12
N ARG A 277 -14.69 7.15 23.30
CA ARG A 277 -14.99 6.55 24.61
C ARG A 277 -13.75 5.87 25.19
N VAL A 278 -13.57 5.97 26.52
CA VAL A 278 -12.41 5.40 27.23
C VAL A 278 -12.12 3.92 26.88
N PRO A 279 -13.13 3.03 26.78
CA PRO A 279 -12.87 1.64 26.41
C PRO A 279 -12.24 1.48 25.00
N VAL A 280 -12.66 2.33 24.04
CA VAL A 280 -12.10 2.33 22.68
C VAL A 280 -10.66 2.80 22.72
N LYS A 281 -10.38 3.90 23.43
CA LYS A 281 -9.01 4.43 23.58
C LYS A 281 -8.09 3.40 24.26
N LYS A 282 -8.57 2.73 25.33
CA LYS A 282 -7.83 1.64 25.99
C LYS A 282 -7.53 0.49 25.01
N LYS A 283 -8.49 0.10 24.17
CA LYS A 283 -8.29 -0.97 23.19
C LYS A 283 -7.27 -0.57 22.12
N ILE A 284 -7.29 0.67 21.61
CA ILE A 284 -6.32 1.17 20.64
C ILE A 284 -4.90 1.13 21.23
N LEU A 285 -4.72 1.50 22.48
CA LEU A 285 -3.42 1.60 23.14
C LEU A 285 -3.04 0.33 23.93
N SER A 286 -3.79 -0.76 23.83
CA SER A 286 -3.59 -1.98 24.64
C SER A 286 -2.19 -2.61 24.49
N ASN A 287 -1.60 -2.51 23.29
CA ASN A 287 -0.32 -3.11 22.96
C ASN A 287 0.83 -2.09 22.93
N GLY A 288 0.61 -0.88 23.46
CA GLY A 288 1.59 0.21 23.46
C GLY A 288 1.36 1.25 22.36
N ARG A 289 2.01 2.42 22.55
CA ARG A 289 1.87 3.57 21.64
C ARG A 289 2.43 3.30 20.25
N LEU A 290 3.59 2.63 20.18
CA LEU A 290 4.27 2.33 18.90
C LEU A 290 3.44 1.37 18.05
N VAL A 291 2.86 0.32 18.67
CA VAL A 291 1.95 -0.60 17.97
C VAL A 291 0.72 0.14 17.48
N ALA A 292 0.13 1.02 18.28
CA ALA A 292 -1.01 1.83 17.86
C ALA A 292 -0.67 2.73 16.65
N CYS A 293 0.54 3.29 16.57
CA CYS A 293 1.00 4.05 15.39
C CYS A 293 1.08 3.16 14.14
N THR A 294 1.59 1.92 14.26
CA THR A 294 1.64 0.99 13.13
C THR A 294 0.25 0.57 12.69
N GLU A 295 -0.68 0.38 13.63
CA GLU A 295 -2.08 0.10 13.31
C GLU A 295 -2.75 1.27 12.55
N VAL A 296 -2.52 2.51 12.97
CA VAL A 296 -2.96 3.71 12.24
C VAL A 296 -2.38 3.71 10.83
N LYS A 297 -1.06 3.48 10.68
CA LYS A 297 -0.40 3.43 9.38
C LYS A 297 -1.03 2.39 8.45
N LEU A 298 -1.28 1.19 8.96
CA LEU A 298 -1.89 0.12 8.16
C LEU A 298 -3.26 0.52 7.61
N ARG A 299 -4.12 1.15 8.44
CA ARG A 299 -5.46 1.62 8.02
C ARG A 299 -5.36 2.80 7.04
N VAL A 300 -4.48 3.76 7.30
CA VAL A 300 -4.21 4.85 6.36
C VAL A 300 -3.75 4.30 5.01
N ASN A 301 -2.80 3.37 5.00
CA ASN A 301 -2.32 2.76 3.77
C ASN A 301 -3.42 1.96 3.05
N CYS A 302 -4.30 1.26 3.79
CA CYS A 302 -5.46 0.58 3.24
C CYS A 302 -6.39 1.57 2.51
N LEU A 303 -6.80 2.63 3.18
CA LEU A 303 -7.66 3.66 2.61
C LEU A 303 -7.01 4.36 1.38
N CYS A 304 -5.70 4.62 1.45
CA CYS A 304 -4.96 5.22 0.33
C CYS A 304 -4.84 4.29 -0.89
N ARG A 305 -4.73 2.96 -0.69
CA ARG A 305 -4.74 1.98 -1.79
C ARG A 305 -6.06 1.99 -2.57
N HIS A 306 -7.15 2.30 -1.89
CA HIS A 306 -8.47 2.44 -2.51
C HIS A 306 -8.76 3.84 -3.07
N GLY A 307 -7.79 4.78 -3.00
CA GLY A 307 -7.86 6.07 -3.69
C GLY A 307 -8.00 7.31 -2.79
N LEU A 308 -8.15 7.16 -1.46
CA LEU A 308 -8.15 8.32 -0.58
C LEU A 308 -6.75 8.94 -0.49
N ILE A 309 -6.69 10.27 -0.45
CA ILE A 309 -5.44 10.96 -0.10
C ILE A 309 -5.16 10.81 1.40
N ARG A 310 -3.87 10.84 1.78
CA ARG A 310 -3.45 10.63 3.19
C ARG A 310 -4.19 11.51 4.18
N ARG A 311 -4.35 12.80 3.88
CA ARG A 311 -5.06 13.74 4.77
C ARG A 311 -6.47 13.27 5.08
N ASP A 312 -7.20 12.82 4.07
CA ASP A 312 -8.59 12.41 4.23
C ASP A 312 -8.68 11.03 4.91
N ALA A 313 -7.72 10.14 4.68
CA ALA A 313 -7.62 8.88 5.43
C ALA A 313 -7.41 9.14 6.95
N PHE A 314 -6.54 10.06 7.33
CA PHE A 314 -6.40 10.49 8.74
C PHE A 314 -7.70 11.10 9.30
N LYS A 315 -8.42 11.90 8.49
CA LYS A 315 -9.72 12.48 8.88
C LYS A 315 -10.76 11.38 9.16
N VAL A 316 -10.82 10.35 8.33
CA VAL A 316 -11.71 9.18 8.55
C VAL A 316 -11.40 8.52 9.89
N LEU A 317 -10.13 8.25 10.20
CA LEU A 317 -9.73 7.65 11.47
C LEU A 317 -9.97 8.56 12.69
N PHE A 318 -9.84 9.87 12.50
CA PHE A 318 -10.14 10.85 13.57
C PHE A 318 -11.62 10.87 13.93
N VAL A 319 -12.51 10.82 12.94
CA VAL A 319 -13.97 10.85 13.14
C VAL A 319 -14.50 9.50 13.62
N GLU A 320 -13.95 8.39 13.10
CA GLU A 320 -14.33 7.02 13.48
C GLU A 320 -13.12 6.22 14.01
N PRO A 321 -12.68 6.48 15.26
CA PRO A 321 -11.50 5.85 15.85
C PRO A 321 -11.58 4.31 15.96
N ARG A 322 -12.79 3.73 15.97
CA ARG A 322 -12.98 2.28 16.04
C ARG A 322 -12.36 1.56 14.85
N VAL A 323 -12.22 2.23 13.70
CA VAL A 323 -11.58 1.69 12.51
C VAL A 323 -10.13 1.24 12.79
N ILE A 324 -9.44 1.91 13.73
CA ILE A 324 -8.06 1.54 14.10
C ILE A 324 -7.98 0.12 14.70
N VAL A 325 -9.05 -0.36 15.34
CA VAL A 325 -9.09 -1.68 16.00
C VAL A 325 -9.82 -2.75 15.20
N TYR A 326 -10.34 -2.41 14.03
CA TYR A 326 -10.98 -3.40 13.16
C TYR A 326 -9.94 -4.13 12.31
N ASP A 327 -10.28 -5.36 11.93
CA ASP A 327 -9.45 -6.14 11.03
C ASP A 327 -9.37 -5.48 9.65
N LEU A 328 -8.20 -5.52 9.03
CA LEU A 328 -7.98 -4.95 7.70
C LEU A 328 -8.83 -5.63 6.65
N ASP A 329 -8.96 -6.96 6.72
CA ASP A 329 -9.80 -7.73 5.79
C ASP A 329 -11.27 -7.32 5.88
N ASP A 330 -11.77 -7.01 7.09
CA ASP A 330 -13.14 -6.51 7.29
C ASP A 330 -13.31 -5.10 6.68
N ILE A 331 -12.31 -4.24 6.85
CA ILE A 331 -12.29 -2.90 6.25
C ILE A 331 -12.27 -3.00 4.72
N GLU A 332 -11.40 -3.85 4.14
CA GLU A 332 -11.32 -4.05 2.69
C GLU A 332 -12.62 -4.59 2.11
N LYS A 333 -13.24 -5.60 2.73
CA LYS A 333 -14.56 -6.11 2.33
C LYS A 333 -15.64 -5.04 2.32
N LYS A 334 -15.63 -4.15 3.33
CA LYS A 334 -16.57 -3.02 3.38
C LYS A 334 -16.33 -2.01 2.28
N ILE A 335 -15.07 -1.69 1.99
CA ILE A 335 -14.72 -0.77 0.90
C ILE A 335 -15.11 -1.38 -0.45
N ASP A 336 -14.80 -2.65 -0.68
CA ASP A 336 -15.18 -3.34 -1.91
C ASP A 336 -16.71 -3.36 -2.11
N PHE A 337 -17.46 -3.60 -1.04
CA PHE A 337 -18.92 -3.54 -1.09
C PHE A 337 -19.43 -2.12 -1.38
N LEU A 338 -18.82 -1.09 -0.79
CA LEU A 338 -19.14 0.31 -1.05
C LEU A 338 -18.97 0.68 -2.52
N LEU A 339 -17.83 0.29 -3.10
CA LEU A 339 -17.44 0.66 -4.46
C LEU A 339 -18.22 -0.15 -5.53
N HIS A 340 -18.30 -1.46 -5.35
CA HIS A 340 -18.77 -2.37 -6.39
C HIS A 340 -20.23 -2.78 -6.27
N LYS A 341 -20.81 -2.77 -5.07
CA LYS A 341 -22.22 -3.13 -4.85
C LYS A 341 -23.11 -1.90 -4.64
N LEU A 342 -22.69 -1.01 -3.73
CA LEU A 342 -23.45 0.21 -3.46
C LEU A 342 -23.27 1.27 -4.56
N GLY A 343 -22.18 1.21 -5.37
CA GLY A 343 -21.88 2.15 -6.45
C GLY A 343 -21.47 3.54 -5.97
N PHE A 344 -21.01 3.68 -4.72
CA PHE A 344 -20.48 4.92 -4.19
C PHE A 344 -18.98 5.03 -4.46
N CYS A 345 -18.45 6.25 -4.56
CA CYS A 345 -17.01 6.48 -4.61
C CYS A 345 -16.41 6.50 -3.20
N ILE A 346 -15.08 6.31 -3.14
CA ILE A 346 -14.34 6.18 -1.87
C ILE A 346 -14.44 7.47 -1.02
N GLU A 347 -14.59 8.62 -1.64
CA GLU A 347 -14.72 9.94 -1.01
C GLU A 347 -15.92 10.03 -0.07
N HIS A 348 -16.96 9.20 -0.28
CA HIS A 348 -18.11 9.13 0.63
C HIS A 348 -17.72 8.69 2.05
N LEU A 349 -16.56 8.01 2.21
CA LEU A 349 -16.03 7.69 3.54
C LEU A 349 -15.58 8.92 4.32
N ILE A 350 -15.30 10.05 3.65
CA ILE A 350 -14.94 11.32 4.32
C ILE A 350 -16.18 11.93 4.99
N GLU A 351 -17.35 11.78 4.36
CA GLU A 351 -18.62 12.30 4.87
C GLU A 351 -19.29 11.32 5.84
N PHE A 352 -19.13 10.02 5.60
CA PHE A 352 -19.76 8.94 6.35
C PHE A 352 -18.73 7.90 6.83
N PRO A 353 -17.73 8.28 7.64
CA PRO A 353 -16.71 7.35 8.14
C PRO A 353 -17.30 6.27 9.06
N ASP A 354 -18.45 6.54 9.68
CA ASP A 354 -19.25 5.62 10.47
C ASP A 354 -19.70 4.37 9.67
N TYR A 355 -19.69 4.42 8.33
CA TYR A 355 -19.89 3.23 7.47
C TYR A 355 -18.91 2.09 7.80
N LEU A 356 -17.63 2.41 7.98
CA LEU A 356 -16.63 1.42 8.35
C LEU A 356 -16.87 0.83 9.75
N GLY A 357 -17.56 1.58 10.63
CA GLY A 357 -17.90 1.17 11.98
C GLY A 357 -19.10 0.24 12.08
N VAL A 358 -19.89 0.05 11.01
CA VAL A 358 -21.11 -0.78 11.01
C VAL A 358 -20.80 -2.20 10.57
N ASN A 359 -21.60 -3.15 11.03
CA ASN A 359 -21.49 -4.53 10.59
C ASN A 359 -22.07 -4.68 9.17
N LEU A 360 -21.23 -5.16 8.23
CA LEU A 360 -21.61 -5.34 6.83
C LEU A 360 -22.75 -6.34 6.68
N GLU A 361 -22.57 -7.55 7.19
CA GLU A 361 -23.47 -8.69 7.04
C GLU A 361 -24.84 -8.47 7.74
N LYS A 362 -24.81 -7.93 8.97
CA LYS A 362 -26.00 -7.81 9.80
C LYS A 362 -26.78 -6.52 9.60
N GLN A 363 -26.15 -5.49 9.02
CA GLN A 363 -26.80 -4.20 8.89
C GLN A 363 -26.81 -3.66 7.46
N ILE A 364 -25.68 -3.60 6.78
CA ILE A 364 -25.58 -2.95 5.47
C ILE A 364 -26.23 -3.80 4.40
N ILE A 365 -25.85 -5.08 4.28
CA ILE A 365 -26.37 -5.99 3.25
C ILE A 365 -27.90 -6.10 3.34
N PRO A 366 -28.54 -6.41 4.49
CA PRO A 366 -29.99 -6.53 4.53
C PRO A 366 -30.72 -5.23 4.19
N ARG A 367 -30.12 -4.07 4.51
CA ARG A 367 -30.70 -2.77 4.15
C ARG A 367 -30.53 -2.48 2.66
N PHE A 368 -29.41 -2.84 2.09
CA PHE A 368 -29.15 -2.68 0.66
C PHE A 368 -30.11 -3.54 -0.14
N ASP A 369 -30.29 -4.82 0.23
CA ASP A 369 -31.17 -5.75 -0.47
C ASP A 369 -32.64 -5.27 -0.45
N VAL A 370 -33.09 -4.69 0.67
CA VAL A 370 -34.41 -4.04 0.75
C VAL A 370 -34.51 -2.87 -0.21
N ILE A 371 -33.49 -1.99 -0.25
CA ILE A 371 -33.49 -0.82 -1.13
C ILE A 371 -33.46 -1.23 -2.61
N GLU A 372 -32.65 -2.22 -2.97
CA GLU A 372 -32.60 -2.75 -4.35
C GLU A 372 -33.95 -3.39 -4.76
N HIS A 373 -34.58 -4.15 -3.87
CA HIS A 373 -35.91 -4.69 -4.11
C HIS A 373 -36.94 -3.55 -4.34
N LEU A 374 -36.95 -2.56 -3.45
CA LEU A 374 -37.85 -1.40 -3.59
C LEU A 374 -37.61 -0.60 -4.87
N LYS A 375 -36.36 -0.46 -5.29
CA LYS A 375 -36.04 0.15 -6.60
C LYS A 375 -36.63 -0.67 -7.75
N SER A 376 -36.50 -1.98 -7.72
CA SER A 376 -36.98 -2.87 -8.78
C SER A 376 -38.49 -2.84 -8.98
N ILE A 377 -39.26 -2.60 -7.93
CA ILE A 377 -40.73 -2.49 -7.97
C ILE A 377 -41.22 -1.03 -8.09
N GLY A 378 -40.32 -0.04 -8.23
CA GLY A 378 -40.70 1.37 -8.29
C GLY A 378 -41.21 1.96 -6.95
N GLY A 379 -40.99 1.25 -5.84
CA GLY A 379 -41.46 1.66 -4.50
C GLY A 379 -40.70 2.82 -3.86
N LEU A 380 -39.64 3.34 -4.50
CA LEU A 380 -38.84 4.46 -3.98
C LEU A 380 -39.14 5.75 -4.74
N GLY A 381 -39.71 6.74 -4.05
CA GLY A 381 -39.94 8.06 -4.60
C GLY A 381 -38.72 9.01 -4.55
N PHE A 382 -37.58 8.56 -4.02
CA PHE A 382 -36.37 9.37 -3.84
C PHE A 382 -35.09 8.53 -3.89
N SER A 383 -33.96 9.18 -4.09
CA SER A 383 -32.65 8.54 -4.08
C SER A 383 -32.20 8.24 -2.63
N VAL A 384 -31.90 6.98 -2.37
CA VAL A 384 -31.40 6.53 -1.06
C VAL A 384 -29.88 6.60 -1.03
N GLY A 385 -29.35 7.58 -0.29
CA GLY A 385 -27.91 7.75 -0.10
C GLY A 385 -27.36 6.91 1.05
N LEU A 386 -26.03 6.85 1.18
CA LEU A 386 -25.28 6.09 2.19
C LEU A 386 -25.74 6.40 3.63
N LYS A 387 -26.13 7.66 3.90
CA LYS A 387 -26.68 8.10 5.19
C LYS A 387 -27.84 7.22 5.68
N HIS A 388 -28.74 6.82 4.79
CA HIS A 388 -29.92 6.02 5.16
C HIS A 388 -29.55 4.58 5.53
N LEU A 389 -28.52 4.02 4.88
CA LEU A 389 -28.02 2.67 5.19
C LEU A 389 -27.26 2.64 6.52
N VAL A 390 -26.53 3.69 6.87
CA VAL A 390 -25.62 3.72 8.02
C VAL A 390 -26.30 4.27 9.27
N ARG A 391 -26.86 5.49 9.22
CA ARG A 391 -27.27 6.27 10.40
C ARG A 391 -28.67 5.99 10.91
N LEU A 392 -29.53 5.38 10.11
CA LEU A 392 -30.86 5.02 10.60
C LEU A 392 -30.75 3.90 11.64
N SER A 393 -31.50 4.03 12.74
CA SER A 393 -31.67 2.91 13.67
C SER A 393 -32.42 1.77 12.97
N ARG A 394 -32.31 0.52 13.47
CA ARG A 394 -33.00 -0.63 12.88
C ARG A 394 -34.51 -0.40 12.79
N LEU A 395 -35.10 0.15 13.86
CA LEU A 395 -36.53 0.46 13.93
C LEU A 395 -36.93 1.58 12.93
N LYS A 396 -36.13 2.66 12.84
CA LYS A 396 -36.42 3.74 11.87
C LYS A 396 -36.32 3.25 10.43
N PHE A 397 -35.31 2.44 10.12
CA PHE A 397 -35.19 1.83 8.78
C PHE A 397 -36.36 0.92 8.47
N TYR A 398 -36.72 0.05 9.41
CA TYR A 398 -37.88 -0.85 9.28
C TYR A 398 -39.18 -0.07 9.02
N ASN A 399 -39.47 0.95 9.83
CA ASN A 399 -40.69 1.74 9.67
C ASN A 399 -40.77 2.51 8.34
N LEU A 400 -39.62 2.94 7.81
CA LEU A 400 -39.57 3.71 6.57
C LEU A 400 -39.61 2.83 5.31
N PHE A 401 -38.88 1.70 5.30
CA PHE A 401 -38.65 0.93 4.08
C PHE A 401 -39.20 -0.50 4.12
N VAL A 402 -39.45 -1.07 5.28
CA VAL A 402 -39.90 -2.47 5.40
C VAL A 402 -41.38 -2.56 5.72
N LYS A 403 -41.83 -1.83 6.75
CA LYS A 403 -43.23 -1.89 7.22
C LYS A 403 -44.28 -1.57 6.13
N PRO A 404 -44.05 -0.59 5.21
CA PRO A 404 -44.99 -0.31 4.11
C PRO A 404 -45.05 -1.41 3.06
N TYR A 405 -44.03 -2.30 3.01
CA TYR A 405 -43.88 -3.36 2.01
C TYR A 405 -43.64 -4.70 2.69
N PRO A 406 -44.70 -5.48 3.00
CA PRO A 406 -44.55 -6.71 3.79
C PRO A 406 -43.61 -7.77 3.18
N GLU A 407 -43.43 -7.78 1.87
CA GLU A 407 -42.49 -8.63 1.14
C GLU A 407 -41.04 -8.37 1.55
N CYS A 408 -40.72 -7.13 1.96
CA CYS A 408 -39.38 -6.76 2.42
C CYS A 408 -39.03 -7.35 3.79
N GLU A 409 -39.99 -7.84 4.59
CA GLU A 409 -39.70 -8.39 5.91
C GLU A 409 -38.78 -9.60 5.86
N LYS A 410 -38.98 -10.49 4.88
CA LYS A 410 -38.11 -11.67 4.69
C LYS A 410 -36.69 -11.26 4.33
N ILE A 411 -36.55 -10.27 3.45
CA ILE A 411 -35.22 -9.72 2.99
C ILE A 411 -34.50 -9.05 4.17
N PHE A 412 -35.22 -8.31 4.99
CA PHE A 412 -34.66 -7.61 6.16
C PHE A 412 -34.28 -8.54 7.33
N GLY A 413 -34.69 -9.79 7.28
CA GLY A 413 -34.46 -10.78 8.35
C GLY A 413 -35.56 -10.84 9.41
N GLY A 414 -36.79 -10.61 9.00
CA GLY A 414 -38.01 -10.75 9.81
C GLY A 414 -38.55 -9.43 10.36
N SER A 415 -39.81 -9.52 10.87
CA SER A 415 -40.47 -8.37 11.49
C SER A 415 -39.75 -7.95 12.79
N ILE A 416 -39.59 -6.64 12.99
CA ILE A 416 -39.24 -6.13 14.30
C ILE A 416 -40.53 -6.18 15.13
N ARG A 417 -40.67 -7.23 15.93
CA ARG A 417 -41.64 -7.19 17.02
C ARG A 417 -41.29 -5.98 17.86
N GLU A 418 -42.21 -5.03 18.03
CA GLU A 418 -42.08 -4.02 19.05
C GLU A 418 -41.89 -4.79 20.36
N ILE A 419 -40.65 -4.80 20.85
CA ILE A 419 -40.38 -5.24 22.20
C ILE A 419 -41.06 -4.14 23.02
N LYS A 420 -42.32 -4.38 23.34
CA LYS A 420 -42.94 -3.61 24.47
C LYS A 420 -41.94 -3.75 25.60
N PRO A 421 -41.39 -2.62 26.08
CA PRO A 421 -40.39 -2.70 27.15
C PRO A 421 -40.98 -3.58 28.25
N LEU A 422 -40.27 -4.65 28.58
CA LEU A 422 -40.59 -5.58 29.65
C LEU A 422 -40.46 -4.89 31.02
N HIS A 423 -40.48 -3.59 31.05
CA HIS A 423 -40.61 -2.80 32.26
C HIS A 423 -42.09 -2.77 32.59
N PRO A 424 -42.48 -3.37 33.68
CA PRO A 424 -43.84 -3.22 34.16
C PRO A 424 -44.14 -1.73 34.20
N THR A 425 -45.11 -1.32 33.39
CA THR A 425 -45.55 0.07 33.19
C THR A 425 -46.04 0.73 34.48
N GLY A 426 -45.94 0.05 35.60
CA GLY A 426 -46.25 0.54 36.93
C GLY A 426 -45.09 1.16 37.71
N MET A 427 -43.85 0.62 37.58
CA MET A 427 -42.76 1.09 38.45
C MET A 427 -42.16 2.45 38.05
N TRP A 428 -42.14 2.77 36.73
CA TRP A 428 -41.69 4.09 36.29
C TRP A 428 -42.63 5.23 36.64
N LYS A 429 -43.93 4.96 36.90
CA LYS A 429 -44.86 5.97 37.41
C LYS A 429 -44.61 6.27 38.87
N LEU A 430 -44.02 5.32 39.61
CA LEU A 430 -43.60 5.54 41.03
C LEU A 430 -42.30 6.32 41.14
N PHE A 431 -41.43 6.31 40.08
CA PHE A 431 -40.17 7.03 40.03
C PHE A 431 -40.23 8.29 39.15
N LYS A 432 -41.38 8.70 38.63
CA LYS A 432 -41.55 10.07 38.20
C LYS A 432 -41.38 10.93 39.46
N PRO A 433 -40.37 11.82 39.50
CA PRO A 433 -40.32 12.78 40.58
C PRO A 433 -41.70 13.44 40.65
N GLN A 434 -42.37 13.40 41.80
CA GLN A 434 -43.57 14.18 42.00
C GLN A 434 -43.18 15.58 41.53
N LYS A 435 -43.93 16.17 40.58
CA LYS A 435 -43.80 17.57 40.29
C LYS A 435 -44.24 18.25 41.55
N PHE A 436 -43.30 18.59 42.40
CA PHE A 436 -43.54 19.59 43.42
C PHE A 436 -43.99 20.82 42.65
N PRO A 437 -45.05 21.52 43.11
CA PRO A 437 -45.41 22.80 42.50
C PRO A 437 -44.14 23.64 42.55
N ASP A 438 -43.74 24.19 41.38
CA ASP A 438 -42.56 25.02 41.26
C ASP A 438 -42.63 26.10 42.36
N THR A 439 -41.64 26.14 43.22
CA THR A 439 -41.55 27.22 44.21
C THR A 439 -41.32 28.55 43.46
N GLU A 440 -41.73 29.67 44.03
CA GLU A 440 -41.46 30.98 43.45
C GLU A 440 -39.97 31.17 43.12
N GLU A 441 -39.11 30.52 43.90
CA GLU A 441 -37.65 30.52 43.73
C GLU A 441 -37.22 29.68 42.52
N ASP A 442 -37.86 28.53 42.25
CA ASP A 442 -37.61 27.70 41.08
C ASP A 442 -38.04 28.42 39.80
N VAL A 443 -39.18 29.09 39.83
CA VAL A 443 -39.68 29.91 38.71
C VAL A 443 -38.73 31.08 38.43
N LYS A 444 -38.19 31.70 39.49
CA LYS A 444 -37.24 32.80 39.38
C LYS A 444 -35.89 32.33 38.82
N ASN A 445 -35.39 31.19 39.30
CA ASN A 445 -34.15 30.58 38.81
C ASN A 445 -34.27 30.12 37.34
N MET A 446 -35.42 29.54 36.98
CA MET A 446 -35.73 29.17 35.61
C MET A 446 -35.76 30.39 34.66
N LYS A 447 -36.34 31.48 35.15
CA LYS A 447 -36.41 32.74 34.38
C LYS A 447 -35.01 33.33 34.18
N LEU A 448 -34.18 33.39 35.20
CA LEU A 448 -32.77 33.80 35.12
C LEU A 448 -31.95 32.93 34.22
N PHE A 449 -32.16 31.60 34.24
CA PHE A 449 -31.52 30.67 33.35
C PHE A 449 -31.92 30.89 31.86
N MET A 450 -33.19 31.11 31.62
CA MET A 450 -33.69 31.42 30.26
C MET A 450 -33.17 32.75 29.75
N GLU A 451 -33.07 33.77 30.59
CA GLU A 451 -32.47 35.06 30.25
C GLU A 451 -30.98 34.95 29.95
N SER A 452 -30.23 34.15 30.73
CA SER A 452 -28.83 33.88 30.48
C SER A 452 -28.61 33.09 29.17
N LEU A 453 -29.49 32.15 28.86
CA LEU A 453 -29.47 31.41 27.55
C LEU A 453 -29.80 32.31 26.38
N ALA A 454 -30.76 33.21 26.50
CA ALA A 454 -31.10 34.20 25.46
C ALA A 454 -29.91 35.13 25.21
N TYR A 455 -29.27 35.64 26.27
CA TYR A 455 -28.06 36.46 26.17
C TYR A 455 -26.89 35.71 25.46
N LEU A 456 -26.67 34.40 25.77
CA LEU A 456 -25.64 33.59 25.13
C LEU A 456 -25.96 33.32 23.66
N LEU A 457 -27.23 33.18 23.30
CA LEU A 457 -27.66 32.98 21.90
C LEU A 457 -27.52 34.27 21.09
N GLU A 458 -27.89 35.43 21.64
CA GLU A 458 -27.66 36.73 21.01
C GLU A 458 -26.16 37.03 20.83
N HIS A 459 -25.32 36.69 21.82
CA HIS A 459 -23.87 36.88 21.72
C HIS A 459 -23.23 35.96 20.68
N LYS A 460 -23.77 34.78 20.50
CA LYS A 460 -23.30 33.82 19.47
C LYS A 460 -23.67 34.26 18.08
N GLU A 461 -24.83 34.86 17.90
CA GLU A 461 -25.30 35.40 16.61
C GLU A 461 -24.54 36.70 16.26
N THR A 462 -24.27 37.58 17.23
CA THR A 462 -23.41 38.77 17.01
C THR A 462 -21.98 38.40 16.66
N MET A 463 -21.41 37.38 17.28
CA MET A 463 -20.08 36.87 16.94
C MET A 463 -20.05 36.20 15.54
N ARG A 464 -21.15 35.59 15.11
CA ARG A 464 -21.29 35.05 13.75
C ARG A 464 -21.32 36.18 12.71
N ILE A 465 -22.14 37.20 12.94
CA ILE A 465 -22.25 38.37 12.07
C ILE A 465 -20.91 39.12 12.04
N LEU A 466 -20.23 39.30 13.15
CA LEU A 466 -18.91 39.94 13.20
C LEU A 466 -17.85 39.19 12.39
N ASN A 467 -17.86 37.85 12.46
CA ASN A 467 -16.95 37.01 11.67
C ASN A 467 -17.29 37.05 10.17
N GLU A 468 -18.56 37.18 9.80
CA GLU A 468 -18.98 37.35 8.40
C GLU A 468 -18.59 38.73 7.84
N ILE A 469 -18.62 39.77 8.67
CA ILE A 469 -18.20 41.15 8.28
C ILE A 469 -16.68 41.24 8.19
N LEU A 470 -15.91 40.53 9.08
CA LEU A 470 -14.45 40.57 9.10
C LEU A 470 -13.80 39.60 8.08
N ALA A 471 -14.54 38.65 7.54
CA ALA A 471 -14.02 37.71 6.54
C ALA A 471 -13.52 38.39 5.25
N PRO A 472 -14.16 39.42 4.70
CA PRO A 472 -13.66 40.14 3.54
C PRO A 472 -12.39 40.95 3.81
N MET A 473 -12.22 41.47 5.04
CA MET A 473 -11.03 42.26 5.40
C MET A 473 -9.73 41.44 5.57
N LYS A 474 -9.84 40.13 5.76
CA LYS A 474 -8.69 39.21 5.82
C LYS A 474 -8.14 38.80 4.46
N GLN A 475 -8.79 39.17 3.37
CA GLN A 475 -8.40 38.83 1.99
C GLN A 475 -7.78 40.00 1.20
N MET A 476 -7.56 41.17 1.82
CA MET A 476 -6.86 42.28 1.14
C MET A 476 -5.34 42.04 1.24
N PRO A 477 -4.58 42.16 0.14
CA PRO A 477 -3.14 42.03 0.18
C PRO A 477 -2.55 43.23 0.95
N VAL A 478 -1.79 42.93 1.99
CA VAL A 478 -1.04 43.92 2.78
C VAL A 478 0.01 44.54 1.87
N SER A 479 -0.09 45.84 1.59
CA SER A 479 0.97 46.60 0.95
C SER A 479 2.15 46.75 1.93
N LYS A 480 3.37 46.77 1.40
CA LYS A 480 4.63 46.66 2.15
C LYS A 480 5.03 47.93 2.98
N ASP A 481 4.13 48.84 3.25
CA ASP A 481 4.48 50.14 3.83
C ASP A 481 3.96 50.41 5.26
N ASP A 482 3.35 49.42 5.95
CA ASP A 482 2.77 49.62 7.27
C ASP A 482 3.48 48.88 8.44
N ASP A 483 4.80 48.77 8.41
CA ASP A 483 5.58 48.14 9.50
C ASP A 483 5.88 49.07 10.70
N ILE A 484 5.26 50.26 10.82
CA ILE A 484 5.55 51.21 11.91
C ILE A 484 4.46 51.28 13.00
N LEU A 485 3.34 50.58 12.91
CA LEU A 485 2.27 50.70 13.91
C LEU A 485 1.91 49.43 14.69
N ARG A 486 2.79 48.44 14.76
CA ARG A 486 2.54 47.19 15.55
C ARG A 486 3.20 47.12 16.94
N SER A 487 3.64 48.23 17.51
CA SER A 487 4.21 48.22 18.85
C SER A 487 3.39 49.06 19.85
N ASN A 488 2.17 48.71 20.14
CA ASN A 488 1.48 49.16 21.38
C ASN A 488 0.02 48.76 21.40
N VAL A 489 -0.29 47.47 21.60
CA VAL A 489 -1.52 47.07 22.34
C VAL A 489 -1.23 45.75 23.08
N ILE A 490 -0.64 45.86 24.25
CA ILE A 490 -0.62 44.80 25.25
C ILE A 490 -1.96 44.88 26.00
N PHE A 491 -2.87 43.95 25.73
CA PHE A 491 -4.04 43.76 26.59
C PHE A 491 -3.63 42.98 27.83
N SER A 492 -3.52 43.69 28.91
CA SER A 492 -3.42 43.14 30.27
C SER A 492 -4.69 42.36 30.62
N SER A 493 -4.54 41.07 30.84
CA SER A 493 -5.54 40.21 31.49
C SER A 493 -5.60 40.54 33.01
N SER A 494 -6.59 41.25 33.45
CA SER A 494 -6.91 41.41 34.87
C SER A 494 -8.19 40.67 35.25
N THR A 495 -7.98 39.60 36.01
CA THR A 495 -8.74 39.10 37.16
C THR A 495 -10.25 39.36 37.20
N LEU A 496 -11.00 38.27 37.04
CA LEU A 496 -12.37 38.13 37.57
C LEU A 496 -12.31 37.61 39.01
N PRO A 497 -13.07 38.17 39.94
CA PRO A 497 -13.18 37.66 41.31
C PRO A 497 -14.13 36.45 41.36
N LYS A 498 -13.75 35.46 42.13
CA LYS A 498 -14.63 34.36 42.56
C LYS A 498 -15.62 34.84 43.62
N PRO A 499 -16.83 34.28 43.69
CA PRO A 499 -17.35 33.82 44.95
C PRO A 499 -17.10 32.34 45.17
#